data_cc4fdd50358545fd70652592bb3660fe
#
_entry.id   cc4fdd50358545fd70652592bb3660fe
#
_cell.length_a   1.000
_cell.length_b   1.000
_cell.length_c   1.000
_cell.angle_alpha   90.00
_cell.angle_beta   90.00
_cell.angle_gamma   90.00
#
_symmetry.space_group_name_H-M   'P 1'
#
loop_
_entity.id
_entity.type
_entity.pdbx_description
1 polymer ?
#
loop_
_entity_poly.entity_id
_entity_poly.type
_entity_poly.pdbx_seq_one_letter_code
_entity_poly.pdbx_strand_id
1 'polypeptide(L)'
;VRDTEVTVKSYDKATGVDLEIGTTTYIDLDIDQDMAVNELIDGYDAEAVPDNLVADRLDSAGYSLALDMDEKSIRLLEKTSGVNVCATKTAATEETAYKEVLAAKTYLTRKGVPTEGRWMICSPEFMATLMMDDHFIRQGDLSQQMKNAGATGSIAGFALFESGNTMFEDTKIVASKKTTTEFIAGHPNWCHRVQDWSVAVHAQDLSGSGKYIGASAVQGRKIFGMKISKPQTVYVKRTEVAA
;
A
#
# COMPACT_ATOMS: atom_id res chain seq x y z
N VAL A 1 -3.95 0.20 19.67
CA VAL A 1 -3.14 1.34 19.26
C VAL A 1 -3.56 2.57 20.04
N ARG A 2 -2.61 3.39 20.46
CA ARG A 2 -2.85 4.57 21.30
C ARG A 2 -2.82 5.84 20.45
N ASP A 3 -3.86 6.65 20.52
CA ASP A 3 -3.84 8.02 19.98
C ASP A 3 -3.41 9.00 21.09
N THR A 4 -2.47 9.89 20.76
CA THR A 4 -1.83 10.81 21.71
C THR A 4 -1.87 12.25 21.21
N GLU A 5 -2.97 12.68 20.63
CA GLU A 5 -3.09 14.10 20.25
C GLU A 5 -3.28 14.97 21.50
N VAL A 6 -2.49 16.04 21.59
CA VAL A 6 -2.52 17.01 22.69
C VAL A 6 -3.13 18.32 22.19
N THR A 7 -4.07 18.85 22.96
CA THR A 7 -4.71 20.13 22.64
C THR A 7 -3.85 21.29 23.12
N VAL A 8 -3.58 22.26 22.25
CA VAL A 8 -2.88 23.50 22.60
C VAL A 8 -3.91 24.55 22.99
N LYS A 9 -3.70 25.16 24.16
CA LYS A 9 -4.54 26.27 24.69
C LYS A 9 -3.75 27.55 24.76
N SER A 10 -4.43 28.70 24.70
CA SER A 10 -3.80 29.99 24.93
C SER A 10 -3.47 30.17 26.40
N TYR A 11 -2.28 30.65 26.68
CA TYR A 11 -1.83 30.98 28.05
C TYR A 11 -2.25 32.40 28.42
N ASP A 12 -2.95 32.56 29.53
CA ASP A 12 -3.24 33.85 30.12
C ASP A 12 -2.24 34.08 31.28
N LYS A 13 -1.60 35.27 31.29
CA LYS A 13 -0.58 35.59 32.28
C LYS A 13 -1.13 35.80 33.70
N ALA A 14 -2.41 36.13 33.81
CA ALA A 14 -3.06 36.40 35.10
C ALA A 14 -3.71 35.14 35.71
N THR A 15 -4.27 34.26 34.86
CA THR A 15 -5.05 33.10 35.29
C THR A 15 -4.38 31.76 34.99
N GLY A 16 -3.30 31.76 34.18
CA GLY A 16 -2.63 30.54 33.75
C GLY A 16 -3.45 29.74 32.71
N VAL A 17 -3.21 28.44 32.63
CA VAL A 17 -3.96 27.47 31.81
C VAL A 17 -4.37 26.32 32.70
N ASP A 18 -5.65 25.93 32.63
CA ASP A 18 -6.14 24.76 33.35
C ASP A 18 -5.50 23.47 32.87
N LEU A 19 -5.15 22.60 33.81
CA LEU A 19 -4.66 21.26 33.51
C LEU A 19 -5.76 20.43 32.86
N GLU A 20 -5.47 19.87 31.70
CA GLU A 20 -6.31 18.88 31.04
C GLU A 20 -5.88 17.48 31.42
N ILE A 21 -6.85 16.65 31.82
CA ILE A 21 -6.60 15.22 31.98
C ILE A 21 -6.56 14.64 30.59
N GLY A 22 -5.37 14.22 30.14
CA GLY A 22 -5.20 13.58 28.84
C GLY A 22 -6.05 12.32 28.73
N THR A 23 -7.03 12.35 27.84
CA THR A 23 -7.80 11.14 27.48
C THR A 23 -7.04 10.37 26.41
N THR A 24 -6.71 9.12 26.73
CA THR A 24 -6.07 8.23 25.76
C THR A 24 -7.15 7.38 25.08
N THR A 25 -7.30 7.56 23.77
CA THR A 25 -8.18 6.70 22.98
C THR A 25 -7.40 5.49 22.48
N TYR A 26 -7.95 4.30 22.75
CA TYR A 26 -7.39 3.05 22.24
C TYR A 26 -8.15 2.63 21.00
N ILE A 27 -7.41 2.22 19.99
CA ILE A 27 -7.93 1.64 18.76
C ILE A 27 -7.61 0.16 18.80
N ASP A 28 -8.64 -0.69 18.85
CA ASP A 28 -8.46 -2.13 18.77
C ASP A 28 -8.02 -2.52 17.37
N LEU A 29 -7.02 -3.37 17.27
CA LEU A 29 -6.49 -3.90 16.02
C LEU A 29 -6.67 -5.43 16.06
N ASP A 30 -7.51 -5.93 15.16
CA ASP A 30 -7.75 -7.34 15.01
C ASP A 30 -6.66 -7.99 14.14
N ILE A 31 -6.18 -9.16 14.57
CA ILE A 31 -5.21 -9.97 13.81
C ILE A 31 -6.03 -11.03 13.09
N ASP A 32 -6.47 -10.73 11.88
CA ASP A 32 -7.45 -11.51 11.12
C ASP A 32 -6.90 -12.15 9.84
N GLN A 33 -5.64 -11.80 9.49
CA GLN A 33 -5.01 -12.30 8.28
C GLN A 33 -4.07 -13.48 8.62
N ASP A 34 -4.35 -14.64 8.08
CA ASP A 34 -3.53 -15.85 8.23
C ASP A 34 -3.24 -16.42 6.84
N MET A 35 -2.04 -16.14 6.33
CA MET A 35 -1.61 -16.48 4.98
C MET A 35 -0.49 -17.50 5.00
N ALA A 36 -0.62 -18.54 4.17
CA ALA A 36 0.36 -19.59 4.08
C ALA A 36 0.62 -20.00 2.62
N VAL A 37 1.85 -20.41 2.38
CA VAL A 37 2.24 -21.17 1.20
C VAL A 37 2.62 -22.56 1.65
N ASN A 38 2.13 -23.57 0.96
CA ASN A 38 2.48 -24.96 1.21
C ASN A 38 2.42 -25.73 -0.14
N GLU A 39 3.57 -25.95 -0.74
CA GLU A 39 3.72 -26.61 -2.04
C GLU A 39 4.56 -27.86 -1.88
N LEU A 40 4.10 -28.98 -2.44
CA LEU A 40 4.83 -30.25 -2.49
C LEU A 40 5.67 -30.29 -3.78
N ILE A 41 6.92 -30.63 -3.66
CA ILE A 41 7.85 -30.87 -4.77
C ILE A 41 8.30 -32.33 -4.69
N ASP A 42 8.01 -33.11 -5.74
CA ASP A 42 8.50 -34.49 -5.85
C ASP A 42 10.01 -34.50 -6.04
N GLY A 43 10.70 -35.43 -5.37
CA GLY A 43 12.14 -35.51 -5.43
C GLY A 43 12.66 -35.85 -6.84
N TYR A 44 11.90 -36.64 -7.61
CA TYR A 44 12.27 -36.94 -9.00
C TYR A 44 12.20 -35.68 -9.89
N ASP A 45 11.15 -34.87 -9.71
CA ASP A 45 11.01 -33.61 -10.44
C ASP A 45 12.10 -32.61 -10.06
N ALA A 46 12.46 -32.55 -8.77
CA ALA A 46 13.54 -31.70 -8.30
C ALA A 46 14.91 -32.06 -8.88
N GLU A 47 15.16 -33.36 -9.12
CA GLU A 47 16.44 -33.86 -9.69
C GLU A 47 16.43 -33.78 -11.24
N ALA A 48 15.23 -33.95 -11.86
CA ALA A 48 15.09 -33.95 -13.33
C ALA A 48 15.15 -32.56 -13.96
N VAL A 49 14.78 -31.52 -13.20
CA VAL A 49 14.81 -30.14 -13.69
C VAL A 49 16.19 -29.54 -13.43
N PRO A 50 16.92 -29.10 -14.49
CA PRO A 50 18.12 -28.32 -14.29
C PRO A 50 17.80 -27.02 -13.57
N ASP A 51 18.77 -26.45 -12.87
CA ASP A 51 18.68 -25.13 -12.21
C ASP A 51 17.92 -25.05 -10.88
N ASN A 52 18.06 -26.06 -10.01
CA ASN A 52 17.62 -25.98 -8.60
C ASN A 52 16.17 -25.51 -8.39
N LEU A 53 15.21 -26.29 -8.90
CA LEU A 53 13.78 -26.05 -8.81
C LEU A 53 13.30 -25.62 -7.40
N VAL A 54 13.88 -26.19 -6.34
CA VAL A 54 13.50 -25.87 -4.96
C VAL A 54 13.85 -24.43 -4.59
N ALA A 55 15.00 -23.91 -5.03
CA ALA A 55 15.39 -22.52 -4.77
C ALA A 55 14.47 -21.53 -5.49
N ASP A 56 14.13 -21.79 -6.75
CA ASP A 56 13.21 -20.95 -7.52
C ASP A 56 11.82 -20.92 -6.89
N ARG A 57 11.35 -22.05 -6.35
CA ARG A 57 10.07 -22.12 -5.64
C ARG A 57 10.10 -21.39 -4.31
N LEU A 58 11.22 -21.42 -3.60
CA LEU A 58 11.40 -20.64 -2.37
C LEU A 58 11.32 -19.14 -2.63
N ASP A 59 12.00 -18.65 -3.65
CA ASP A 59 11.97 -17.23 -4.02
C ASP A 59 10.58 -16.80 -4.48
N SER A 60 9.94 -17.61 -5.32
CA SER A 60 8.56 -17.36 -5.77
C SER A 60 7.56 -17.34 -4.60
N ALA A 61 7.68 -18.26 -3.66
CA ALA A 61 6.83 -18.32 -2.48
C ALA A 61 7.01 -17.07 -1.57
N GLY A 62 8.25 -16.64 -1.37
CA GLY A 62 8.57 -15.41 -0.63
C GLY A 62 7.98 -14.16 -1.27
N TYR A 63 8.13 -14.05 -2.59
CA TYR A 63 7.55 -12.96 -3.37
C TYR A 63 6.02 -12.95 -3.32
N SER A 64 5.38 -14.11 -3.48
CA SER A 64 3.92 -14.24 -3.47
C SER A 64 3.31 -13.84 -2.11
N LEU A 65 3.94 -14.23 -1.01
CA LEU A 65 3.51 -13.80 0.34
C LEU A 65 3.68 -12.30 0.57
N ALA A 66 4.71 -11.68 0.00
CA ALA A 66 4.90 -10.24 0.08
C ALA A 66 3.85 -9.50 -0.77
N LEU A 67 3.60 -9.97 -1.98
CA LEU A 67 2.62 -9.41 -2.90
C LEU A 67 1.19 -9.46 -2.33
N ASP A 68 0.79 -10.58 -1.72
CA ASP A 68 -0.51 -10.73 -1.05
C ASP A 68 -0.68 -9.72 0.11
N MET A 69 0.38 -9.49 0.87
CA MET A 69 0.36 -8.51 1.96
C MET A 69 0.23 -7.07 1.42
N ASP A 70 0.88 -6.74 0.32
CA ASP A 70 0.77 -5.43 -0.33
C ASP A 70 -0.63 -5.24 -0.92
N GLU A 71 -1.19 -6.25 -1.57
CA GLU A 71 -2.55 -6.22 -2.09
C GLU A 71 -3.59 -5.97 -0.97
N LYS A 72 -3.47 -6.67 0.15
CA LYS A 72 -4.35 -6.47 1.30
C LYS A 72 -4.21 -5.10 1.93
N SER A 73 -3.00 -4.56 1.98
CA SER A 73 -2.74 -3.21 2.48
C SER A 73 -3.41 -2.15 1.59
N ILE A 74 -3.30 -2.28 0.28
CA ILE A 74 -3.92 -1.37 -0.69
C ILE A 74 -5.45 -1.50 -0.63
N ARG A 75 -5.99 -2.70 -0.56
CA ARG A 75 -7.44 -2.94 -0.39
C ARG A 75 -7.99 -2.33 0.89
N LEU A 76 -7.23 -2.39 1.98
CA LEU A 76 -7.62 -1.73 3.22
C LEU A 76 -7.74 -0.22 3.04
N LEU A 77 -6.76 0.42 2.37
CA LEU A 77 -6.79 1.85 2.06
C LEU A 77 -8.01 2.23 1.22
N GLU A 78 -8.34 1.43 0.24
CA GLU A 78 -9.44 1.69 -0.67
C GLU A 78 -10.81 1.52 -0.04
N LYS A 79 -10.97 0.59 0.90
CA LYS A 79 -12.26 0.21 1.48
C LYS A 79 -12.61 0.92 2.78
N THR A 80 -11.64 1.49 3.46
CA THR A 80 -11.88 2.10 4.78
C THR A 80 -12.71 3.37 4.65
N SER A 81 -13.81 3.41 5.39
CA SER A 81 -14.62 4.62 5.52
C SER A 81 -13.85 5.72 6.24
N GLY A 82 -13.94 6.95 5.76
CA GLY A 82 -13.21 8.10 6.31
C GLY A 82 -11.87 8.37 5.64
N VAL A 83 -11.37 7.49 4.80
CA VAL A 83 -10.28 7.81 3.86
C VAL A 83 -10.82 8.83 2.86
N ASN A 84 -10.05 9.87 2.62
CA ASN A 84 -10.47 10.95 1.75
C ASN A 84 -10.39 10.53 0.29
N VAL A 85 -11.54 10.47 -0.33
CA VAL A 85 -11.66 10.22 -1.76
C VAL A 85 -11.72 11.56 -2.48
N CYS A 86 -11.08 11.65 -3.65
CA CYS A 86 -11.11 12.83 -4.50
C CYS A 86 -12.54 13.28 -4.82
N ALA A 87 -12.75 14.60 -4.94
CA ALA A 87 -14.05 15.16 -5.31
C ALA A 87 -14.43 14.83 -6.76
N THR A 88 -13.44 14.79 -7.65
CA THR A 88 -13.63 14.53 -9.09
C THR A 88 -13.36 13.04 -9.35
N LYS A 89 -14.35 12.35 -9.90
CA LYS A 89 -14.27 10.92 -10.22
C LYS A 89 -14.03 10.64 -11.71
N THR A 90 -13.66 11.65 -12.46
CA THR A 90 -13.28 11.52 -13.87
C THR A 90 -11.84 11.02 -13.96
N ALA A 91 -11.53 10.18 -14.93
CA ALA A 91 -10.19 9.72 -15.19
C ALA A 91 -9.23 10.91 -15.46
N ALA A 92 -8.03 10.80 -14.95
CA ALA A 92 -6.99 11.78 -15.24
C ALA A 92 -6.60 11.70 -16.72
N THR A 93 -6.35 12.86 -17.32
CA THR A 93 -5.86 13.01 -18.69
C THR A 93 -4.44 13.55 -18.68
N GLU A 94 -3.77 13.55 -19.83
CA GLU A 94 -2.44 14.12 -20.03
C GLU A 94 -2.32 15.58 -19.57
N GLU A 95 -3.44 16.34 -19.58
CA GLU A 95 -3.47 17.74 -19.16
C GLU A 95 -3.80 17.92 -17.66
N THR A 96 -4.36 16.90 -17.02
CA THR A 96 -4.90 17.01 -15.66
C THR A 96 -4.17 16.15 -14.63
N ALA A 97 -3.34 15.20 -15.05
CA ALA A 97 -2.67 14.27 -14.15
C ALA A 97 -1.84 14.99 -13.07
N TYR A 98 -1.03 15.96 -13.45
CA TYR A 98 -0.25 16.75 -12.51
C TYR A 98 -1.11 17.60 -11.58
N LYS A 99 -2.24 18.14 -12.06
CA LYS A 99 -3.19 18.91 -11.24
C LYS A 99 -3.81 18.03 -10.14
N GLU A 100 -4.09 16.77 -10.43
CA GLU A 100 -4.60 15.81 -9.44
C GLU A 100 -3.56 15.51 -8.35
N VAL A 101 -2.29 15.39 -8.71
CA VAL A 101 -1.20 15.26 -7.74
C VAL A 101 -1.11 16.48 -6.82
N LEU A 102 -1.24 17.69 -7.39
CA LEU A 102 -1.26 18.94 -6.61
C LEU A 102 -2.49 19.04 -5.72
N ALA A 103 -3.65 18.52 -6.14
CA ALA A 103 -4.85 18.46 -5.32
C ALA A 103 -4.64 17.57 -4.08
N ALA A 104 -4.02 16.40 -4.25
CA ALA A 104 -3.63 15.52 -3.14
C ALA A 104 -2.65 16.22 -2.17
N LYS A 105 -1.63 16.90 -2.70
CA LYS A 105 -0.69 17.69 -1.89
C LYS A 105 -1.40 18.76 -1.07
N THR A 106 -2.25 19.54 -1.73
CA THR A 106 -3.01 20.63 -1.09
C THR A 106 -3.92 20.10 0.00
N TYR A 107 -4.60 18.98 -0.27
CA TYR A 107 -5.47 18.34 0.71
C TYR A 107 -4.69 17.92 1.98
N LEU A 108 -3.60 17.17 1.82
CA LEU A 108 -2.79 16.70 2.96
C LEU A 108 -2.20 17.88 3.75
N THR A 109 -1.77 18.93 3.07
CA THR A 109 -1.22 20.12 3.72
C THR A 109 -2.29 20.87 4.53
N ARG A 110 -3.52 21.02 3.99
CA ARG A 110 -4.65 21.63 4.72
C ARG A 110 -5.07 20.82 5.94
N LYS A 111 -4.85 19.50 5.92
CA LYS A 111 -5.11 18.61 7.07
C LYS A 111 -3.98 18.59 8.10
N GLY A 112 -2.94 19.41 7.92
CA GLY A 112 -1.81 19.47 8.85
C GLY A 112 -0.86 18.27 8.79
N VAL A 113 -0.96 17.45 7.73
CA VAL A 113 -0.06 16.29 7.56
C VAL A 113 1.36 16.79 7.25
N PRO A 114 2.41 16.29 7.90
CA PRO A 114 3.79 16.67 7.60
C PRO A 114 4.11 16.53 6.11
N THR A 115 4.96 17.42 5.60
CA THR A 115 5.36 17.39 4.17
C THR A 115 6.48 16.41 3.90
N GLU A 116 7.25 16.08 4.92
CA GLU A 116 8.36 15.13 4.82
C GLU A 116 7.85 13.68 4.88
N GLY A 117 8.46 12.82 4.08
CA GLY A 117 8.14 11.39 4.07
C GLY A 117 6.82 11.01 3.39
N ARG A 118 6.17 11.93 2.68
CA ARG A 118 4.95 11.60 1.92
C ARG A 118 5.26 10.64 0.79
N TRP A 119 4.36 9.69 0.58
CA TRP A 119 4.44 8.70 -0.49
C TRP A 119 3.20 8.74 -1.37
N MET A 120 3.33 8.23 -2.59
CA MET A 120 2.25 8.07 -3.54
C MET A 120 2.43 6.75 -4.30
N ILE A 121 1.41 5.91 -4.27
CA ILE A 121 1.35 4.66 -5.03
C ILE A 121 0.42 4.90 -6.20
N CYS A 122 0.94 4.73 -7.41
CA CYS A 122 0.22 4.98 -8.66
C CYS A 122 -0.10 3.68 -9.36
N SER A 123 -1.24 3.64 -10.06
CA SER A 123 -1.51 2.60 -11.04
C SER A 123 -0.60 2.76 -12.26
N PRO A 124 -0.29 1.70 -13.00
CA PRO A 124 0.52 1.78 -14.21
C PRO A 124 -0.07 2.75 -15.26
N GLU A 125 -1.39 2.77 -15.42
CA GLU A 125 -2.06 3.67 -16.36
C GLU A 125 -1.94 5.13 -15.94
N PHE A 126 -2.14 5.41 -14.65
CA PHE A 126 -1.96 6.79 -14.15
C PHE A 126 -0.51 7.24 -14.28
N MET A 127 0.44 6.34 -14.00
CA MET A 127 1.86 6.65 -14.17
C MET A 127 2.20 6.96 -15.64
N ALA A 128 1.67 6.19 -16.59
CA ALA A 128 1.84 6.47 -18.02
C ALA A 128 1.24 7.83 -18.41
N THR A 129 0.02 8.14 -17.95
CA THR A 129 -0.64 9.43 -18.17
C THR A 129 0.16 10.60 -17.58
N LEU A 130 0.69 10.42 -16.36
CA LEU A 130 1.51 11.43 -15.70
C LEU A 130 2.83 11.71 -16.47
N MET A 131 3.43 10.67 -17.05
CA MET A 131 4.64 10.81 -17.88
C MET A 131 4.38 11.54 -19.21
N MET A 132 3.13 11.58 -19.68
CA MET A 132 2.73 12.33 -20.87
C MET A 132 2.34 13.79 -20.55
N ASP A 133 2.07 14.13 -19.27
CA ASP A 133 1.69 15.50 -18.89
C ASP A 133 2.83 16.49 -19.13
N ASP A 134 2.56 17.48 -19.94
CA ASP A 134 3.52 18.54 -20.30
C ASP A 134 4.02 19.33 -19.08
N HIS A 135 3.19 19.48 -18.04
CA HIS A 135 3.57 20.17 -16.82
C HIS A 135 4.61 19.36 -16.02
N PHE A 136 4.52 18.04 -16.06
CA PHE A 136 5.51 17.15 -15.47
C PHE A 136 6.83 17.17 -16.26
N ILE A 137 6.74 17.21 -17.59
CA ILE A 137 7.91 17.19 -18.49
C ILE A 137 8.75 18.47 -18.37
N ARG A 138 8.11 19.62 -18.15
CA ARG A 138 8.79 20.93 -18.08
C ARG A 138 9.56 21.19 -16.79
N GLN A 139 9.46 20.35 -15.80
CA GLN A 139 10.11 20.53 -14.49
C GLN A 139 11.59 20.08 -14.43
N GLY A 140 12.27 19.90 -15.55
CA GLY A 140 13.72 19.81 -15.65
C GLY A 140 14.32 18.39 -15.62
N ASP A 141 15.61 18.30 -15.34
CA ASP A 141 16.44 17.10 -15.45
C ASP A 141 15.91 15.85 -14.72
N LEU A 142 15.15 16.03 -13.64
CA LEU A 142 14.57 14.94 -12.88
C LEU A 142 13.54 14.14 -13.70
N SER A 143 12.74 14.84 -14.52
CA SER A 143 11.72 14.20 -15.35
C SER A 143 12.33 13.36 -16.47
N GLN A 144 13.48 13.80 -17.00
CA GLN A 144 14.22 13.03 -18.01
C GLN A 144 14.88 11.78 -17.42
N GLN A 145 15.42 11.89 -16.21
CA GLN A 145 16.00 10.73 -15.51
C GLN A 145 14.94 9.68 -15.20
N MET A 146 13.75 10.09 -14.78
CA MET A 146 12.62 9.18 -14.54
C MET A 146 12.16 8.49 -15.83
N LYS A 147 12.07 9.21 -16.94
CA LYS A 147 11.71 8.64 -18.25
C LYS A 147 12.72 7.62 -18.77
N ASN A 148 14.00 7.89 -18.58
CA ASN A 148 15.07 7.04 -19.12
C ASN A 148 15.34 5.80 -18.26
N ALA A 149 15.11 5.87 -16.95
CA ALA A 149 15.43 4.80 -16.02
C ALA A 149 14.22 3.95 -15.61
N GLY A 150 13.00 4.37 -15.95
CA GLY A 150 11.78 3.74 -15.40
C GLY A 150 11.73 3.83 -13.86
N ALA A 151 12.59 4.66 -13.27
CA ALA A 151 12.76 4.75 -11.83
C ALA A 151 11.65 5.60 -11.22
N THR A 152 11.13 5.11 -10.12
CA THR A 152 10.26 5.86 -9.23
C THR A 152 11.04 7.02 -8.63
N GLY A 153 10.65 8.25 -8.98
CA GLY A 153 11.26 9.47 -8.47
C GLY A 153 10.43 10.13 -7.39
N SER A 154 10.58 11.46 -7.27
CA SER A 154 9.74 12.27 -6.41
C SER A 154 9.03 13.35 -7.21
N ILE A 155 7.74 13.58 -6.92
CA ILE A 155 6.95 14.64 -7.56
C ILE A 155 6.18 15.43 -6.49
N ALA A 156 6.21 16.73 -6.58
CA ALA A 156 5.46 17.63 -5.69
C ALA A 156 5.66 17.35 -4.17
N GLY A 157 6.77 16.68 -3.79
CA GLY A 157 7.08 16.29 -2.42
C GLY A 157 6.59 14.89 -2.03
N PHE A 158 6.13 14.09 -2.98
CA PHE A 158 5.80 12.67 -2.80
C PHE A 158 6.90 11.78 -3.37
N ALA A 159 7.28 10.73 -2.64
CA ALA A 159 8.01 9.61 -3.21
C ALA A 159 7.03 8.75 -4.03
N LEU A 160 7.32 8.55 -5.31
CA LEU A 160 6.46 7.80 -6.22
C LEU A 160 6.80 6.33 -6.20
N PHE A 161 5.75 5.51 -6.18
CA PHE A 161 5.81 4.06 -6.34
C PHE A 161 4.76 3.64 -7.37
N GLU A 162 5.09 2.69 -8.21
CA GLU A 162 4.16 2.07 -9.15
C GLU A 162 3.77 0.68 -8.64
N SER A 163 2.49 0.36 -8.70
CA SER A 163 2.00 -0.96 -8.29
C SER A 163 0.78 -1.36 -9.10
N GLY A 164 0.82 -2.56 -9.69
CA GLY A 164 -0.34 -3.15 -10.36
C GLY A 164 -1.51 -3.45 -9.41
N ASN A 165 -1.26 -3.51 -8.10
CA ASN A 165 -2.30 -3.77 -7.11
C ASN A 165 -3.27 -2.59 -6.93
N THR A 166 -2.89 -1.37 -7.35
CA THR A 166 -3.77 -0.18 -7.33
C THR A 166 -4.86 -0.21 -8.40
N MET A 167 -4.75 -1.11 -9.37
CA MET A 167 -5.78 -1.34 -10.40
C MET A 167 -6.95 -2.17 -9.90
N PHE A 168 -7.03 -2.44 -8.62
CA PHE A 168 -8.06 -3.32 -8.11
C PHE A 168 -9.45 -2.75 -8.38
N GLU A 169 -10.15 -3.40 -9.31
CA GLU A 169 -11.54 -3.13 -9.60
C GLU A 169 -12.40 -3.50 -8.40
N ASP A 170 -13.06 -2.53 -7.79
CA ASP A 170 -14.16 -2.88 -6.91
C ASP A 170 -15.31 -3.39 -7.77
N THR A 171 -15.42 -4.71 -7.85
CA THR A 171 -16.50 -5.40 -8.58
C THR A 171 -17.88 -5.19 -7.96
N LYS A 172 -17.99 -4.46 -6.87
CA LYS A 172 -19.26 -3.97 -6.39
C LYS A 172 -19.75 -2.87 -7.32
N ILE A 173 -20.43 -3.30 -8.35
CA ILE A 173 -21.22 -2.45 -9.24
C ILE A 173 -22.29 -1.76 -8.40
N VAL A 174 -21.96 -0.61 -7.82
CA VAL A 174 -22.95 0.28 -7.26
C VAL A 174 -23.54 1.06 -8.43
N ALA A 175 -24.78 0.74 -8.79
CA ALA A 175 -25.53 1.44 -9.82
C ALA A 175 -24.87 1.46 -11.21
N SER A 176 -24.42 0.30 -11.74
CA SER A 176 -23.85 0.17 -13.09
C SER A 176 -22.59 1.02 -13.33
N LYS A 177 -21.82 1.30 -12.29
CA LYS A 177 -20.54 2.01 -12.39
C LYS A 177 -19.42 1.17 -11.80
N LYS A 178 -18.32 1.12 -12.51
CA LYS A 178 -17.09 0.48 -12.08
C LYS A 178 -16.15 1.55 -11.52
N THR A 179 -15.63 1.34 -10.32
CA THR A 179 -14.64 2.24 -9.72
C THR A 179 -13.27 1.63 -9.78
N THR A 180 -12.31 2.40 -10.26
CA THR A 180 -10.88 2.03 -10.28
C THR A 180 -10.09 3.07 -9.49
N THR A 181 -9.01 2.65 -8.84
CA THR A 181 -8.10 3.56 -8.14
C THR A 181 -6.95 3.94 -9.05
N GLU A 182 -6.75 5.23 -9.30
CA GLU A 182 -5.63 5.75 -10.10
C GLU A 182 -4.37 5.90 -9.26
N PHE A 183 -4.50 6.51 -8.08
CA PHE A 183 -3.41 6.60 -7.13
C PHE A 183 -3.87 6.74 -5.68
N ILE A 184 -2.99 6.39 -4.76
CA ILE A 184 -3.15 6.58 -3.33
C ILE A 184 -1.96 7.39 -2.84
N ALA A 185 -2.21 8.50 -2.16
CA ALA A 185 -1.18 9.35 -1.57
C ALA A 185 -1.35 9.39 -0.05
N GLY A 186 -0.25 9.40 0.68
CA GLY A 186 -0.33 9.42 2.13
C GLY A 186 0.98 9.74 2.83
N HIS A 187 0.92 9.60 4.15
CA HIS A 187 2.07 9.74 5.05
C HIS A 187 2.26 8.44 5.84
N PRO A 188 3.46 8.03 6.23
CA PRO A 188 3.72 6.75 6.91
C PRO A 188 2.86 6.47 8.15
N ASN A 189 2.40 7.51 8.84
CA ASN A 189 1.60 7.38 10.08
C ASN A 189 0.11 7.04 9.84
N TRP A 190 -0.26 6.52 8.68
CA TRP A 190 -1.66 6.23 8.32
C TRP A 190 -2.21 4.95 8.94
N CYS A 191 -1.35 3.96 9.13
CA CYS A 191 -1.73 2.59 9.48
C CYS A 191 -0.85 2.02 10.57
N HIS A 192 -1.45 1.14 11.37
CA HIS A 192 -0.72 0.23 12.23
C HIS A 192 -0.84 -1.19 11.66
N ARG A 193 0.32 -1.82 11.50
CA ARG A 193 0.45 -3.21 11.12
C ARG A 193 1.14 -3.96 12.26
N VAL A 194 0.53 -5.02 12.69
CA VAL A 194 1.08 -5.93 13.71
C VAL A 194 1.23 -7.30 13.07
N GLN A 195 2.40 -7.86 13.16
CA GLN A 195 2.69 -9.24 12.83
C GLN A 195 2.85 -10.00 14.14
N ASP A 196 1.96 -10.94 14.40
CA ASP A 196 1.96 -11.73 15.64
C ASP A 196 2.94 -12.90 15.52
N TRP A 197 2.83 -13.66 14.43
CA TRP A 197 3.65 -14.84 14.22
C TRP A 197 3.97 -15.04 12.75
N SER A 198 5.16 -15.57 12.46
CA SER A 198 5.55 -15.92 11.10
C SER A 198 6.51 -17.10 11.08
N VAL A 199 6.35 -17.93 10.05
CA VAL A 199 7.34 -18.92 9.65
C VAL A 199 7.94 -18.42 8.33
N ALA A 200 9.24 -18.18 8.32
CA ALA A 200 9.94 -17.82 7.10
C ALA A 200 9.78 -18.92 6.05
N VAL A 201 9.78 -18.54 4.78
CA VAL A 201 9.73 -19.53 3.70
C VAL A 201 10.96 -20.42 3.76
N HIS A 202 10.74 -21.73 3.78
CA HIS A 202 11.79 -22.74 3.89
C HIS A 202 11.39 -24.01 3.17
N ALA A 203 12.37 -24.81 2.80
CA ALA A 203 12.16 -26.16 2.30
C ALA A 203 12.23 -27.16 3.47
N GLN A 204 11.22 -28.01 3.58
CA GLN A 204 11.19 -29.11 4.53
C GLN A 204 11.31 -30.44 3.79
N ASP A 205 12.25 -31.28 4.21
CA ASP A 205 12.35 -32.65 3.74
C ASP A 205 11.21 -33.50 4.32
N LEU A 206 10.47 -34.17 3.45
CA LEU A 206 9.34 -35.04 3.80
C LEU A 206 9.67 -36.53 3.72
N SER A 207 10.94 -36.90 3.50
CA SER A 207 11.35 -38.30 3.32
C SER A 207 10.96 -39.21 4.51
N GLY A 208 10.81 -38.64 5.71
CA GLY A 208 10.34 -39.36 6.90
C GLY A 208 8.83 -39.43 7.07
N SER A 209 8.02 -38.83 6.18
CA SER A 209 6.55 -38.73 6.37
C SER A 209 5.79 -40.02 6.07
N GLY A 210 6.41 -41.02 5.46
CA GLY A 210 5.79 -42.29 5.06
C GLY A 210 4.80 -42.18 3.90
N LYS A 211 4.30 -41.00 3.58
CA LYS A 211 3.38 -40.75 2.48
C LYS A 211 4.07 -40.14 1.27
N TYR A 212 5.06 -39.28 1.49
CA TYR A 212 5.76 -38.51 0.45
C TYR A 212 7.24 -38.90 0.46
N ILE A 213 7.54 -40.07 -0.11
CA ILE A 213 8.91 -40.61 -0.11
C ILE A 213 9.79 -39.81 -1.09
N GLY A 214 10.86 -39.22 -0.56
CA GLY A 214 11.83 -38.45 -1.35
C GLY A 214 11.34 -37.07 -1.79
N ALA A 215 10.20 -36.58 -1.29
CA ALA A 215 9.66 -35.27 -1.62
C ALA A 215 10.10 -34.19 -0.63
N SER A 216 10.04 -32.94 -1.08
CA SER A 216 10.24 -31.76 -0.24
C SER A 216 9.01 -30.87 -0.27
N ALA A 217 8.76 -30.12 0.81
CA ALA A 217 7.72 -29.10 0.84
C ALA A 217 8.33 -27.72 0.99
N VAL A 218 7.86 -26.78 0.16
CA VAL A 218 8.11 -25.33 0.33
C VAL A 218 7.00 -24.76 1.18
N GLN A 219 7.34 -24.26 2.37
CA GLN A 219 6.37 -23.82 3.36
C GLN A 219 6.72 -22.44 3.88
N GLY A 220 5.68 -21.63 4.11
CA GLY A 220 5.79 -20.34 4.78
C GLY A 220 4.43 -19.91 5.30
N ARG A 221 4.38 -19.17 6.42
CA ARG A 221 3.12 -18.70 7.01
C ARG A 221 3.34 -17.37 7.71
N LYS A 222 2.38 -16.46 7.57
CA LYS A 222 2.35 -15.17 8.26
C LYS A 222 0.98 -14.89 8.84
N ILE A 223 0.96 -14.51 10.12
CA ILE A 223 -0.24 -14.06 10.82
C ILE A 223 -0.05 -12.58 11.12
N PHE A 224 -0.93 -11.74 10.62
CA PHE A 224 -0.84 -10.30 10.79
C PHE A 224 -2.22 -9.64 10.80
N GLY A 225 -2.25 -8.41 11.32
CA GLY A 225 -3.41 -7.53 11.28
C GLY A 225 -3.01 -6.13 10.87
N MET A 226 -3.94 -5.40 10.25
CA MET A 226 -3.74 -4.02 9.82
C MET A 226 -4.97 -3.19 10.07
N LYS A 227 -4.78 -1.95 10.58
CA LYS A 227 -5.87 -1.00 10.79
C LYS A 227 -5.43 0.42 10.50
N ILE A 228 -6.26 1.17 9.80
CA ILE A 228 -6.02 2.59 9.58
C ILE A 228 -6.33 3.33 10.89
N SER A 229 -5.33 4.03 11.41
CA SER A 229 -5.47 4.85 12.63
C SER A 229 -5.77 6.31 12.33
N LYS A 230 -5.19 6.84 11.25
CA LYS A 230 -5.33 8.25 10.85
C LYS A 230 -5.78 8.36 9.40
N PRO A 231 -7.09 8.18 9.10
CA PRO A 231 -7.60 8.22 7.73
C PRO A 231 -7.40 9.59 7.06
N GLN A 232 -7.27 10.69 7.83
CA GLN A 232 -6.99 12.01 7.29
C GLN A 232 -5.61 12.16 6.65
N THR A 233 -4.68 11.22 6.92
CA THR A 233 -3.33 11.23 6.35
C THR A 233 -3.24 10.52 5.00
N VAL A 234 -4.36 10.05 4.48
CA VAL A 234 -4.46 9.33 3.21
C VAL A 234 -5.44 10.03 2.27
N TYR A 235 -5.07 10.11 1.01
CA TYR A 235 -5.89 10.63 -0.08
C TYR A 235 -5.93 9.61 -1.21
N VAL A 236 -7.12 9.29 -1.71
CA VAL A 236 -7.33 8.30 -2.78
C VAL A 236 -7.98 8.98 -3.98
N LYS A 237 -7.38 8.86 -5.14
CA LYS A 237 -7.99 9.25 -6.43
C LYS A 237 -8.68 8.02 -7.03
N ARG A 238 -9.98 8.11 -7.18
CA ARG A 238 -10.83 7.08 -7.81
C ARG A 238 -11.47 7.61 -9.05
N THR A 239 -11.64 6.74 -10.04
CA THR A 239 -12.46 7.01 -11.22
C THR A 239 -13.71 6.15 -11.20
N GLU A 240 -14.81 6.69 -11.72
CA GLU A 240 -16.03 5.95 -11.99
C GLU A 240 -16.20 5.88 -13.51
N VAL A 241 -16.20 4.67 -14.03
CA VAL A 241 -16.47 4.39 -15.45
C VAL A 241 -17.85 3.73 -15.54
N ALA A 242 -18.64 4.09 -16.54
CA ALA A 242 -19.88 3.38 -16.82
C ALA A 242 -19.56 1.91 -17.17
N ALA A 243 -20.25 0.98 -16.56
CA ALA A 243 -20.09 -0.46 -16.81
C ALA A 243 -20.66 -0.85 -18.15
#